data_d3a08c0d38f69ad7f5335153a34e9206
#
_entry.id   d3a08c0d38f69ad7f5335153a34e9206
#
_cell.length_a   1.000
_cell.length_b   1.000
_cell.length_c   1.000
_cell.angle_alpha   90.00
_cell.angle_beta   90.00
_cell.angle_gamma   90.00
#
_symmetry.space_group_name_H-M   'P 1'
#
loop_
_entity.id
_entity.type
_entity.pdbx_description
1 polymer ?
#
loop_
_entity_poly.entity_id
_entity_poly.type
_entity_poly.pdbx_seq_one_letter_code
_entity_poly.pdbx_strand_id
1 'polypeptide(L)'
;GRLGLLAWNEHTEMILGRLDRAEKLSQYTERSGLDGDAYRALVERVAARGDEVPGCIERLGRAAVEAGVPLASHDDETPAMRRQFRALGSAICEFPCNAETAREAVAASEPVVLGAPNVLRGRSHDGRLNAAEAIAAGLCDVLASDYYYPAAVHAAFQLAAEGIDFARAWALVSSGPADAVGLTDRGRIEPGRRADLLVVDPQSAAGPRVMGTLIAGEMVYSRGTLSASLL
;
A
#
# COMPACT_ATOMS: atom_id res chain seq x y z
N GLY A 1 15.95 -9.26 -12.63
CA GLY A 1 14.56 -8.84 -12.54
C GLY A 1 14.50 -7.33 -12.51
N ARG A 2 13.43 -6.73 -13.02
CA ARG A 2 13.21 -5.28 -12.90
C ARG A 2 12.51 -5.01 -11.56
N LEU A 3 12.96 -3.99 -10.82
CA LEU A 3 12.27 -3.46 -9.67
C LEU A 3 11.04 -2.70 -10.16
N GLY A 4 9.85 -3.00 -9.61
CA GLY A 4 8.60 -2.38 -10.05
C GLY A 4 8.22 -1.13 -9.26
N LEU A 5 8.73 -1.01 -8.02
CA LEU A 5 8.48 0.09 -7.09
C LEU A 5 9.57 0.10 -6.04
N LEU A 6 9.98 1.27 -5.60
CA LEU A 6 10.81 1.47 -4.40
C LEU A 6 10.06 2.39 -3.43
N ALA A 7 9.91 1.97 -2.19
CA ALA A 7 9.32 2.79 -1.13
C ALA A 7 10.36 3.14 -0.07
N TRP A 8 10.32 4.40 0.39
CA TRP A 8 11.08 4.84 1.55
C TRP A 8 10.35 4.39 2.81
N ASN A 9 11.01 3.55 3.61
CA ASN A 9 10.43 3.04 4.84
C ASN A 9 11.51 3.06 5.93
N GLU A 10 11.61 4.19 6.64
CA GLU A 10 12.57 4.42 7.70
C GLU A 10 11.83 4.57 9.04
N HIS A 11 12.08 3.67 9.98
CA HIS A 11 11.42 3.62 11.28
C HIS A 11 12.38 3.56 12.47
N THR A 12 13.65 3.83 12.26
CA THR A 12 14.69 3.68 13.31
C THR A 12 14.37 4.49 14.55
N GLU A 13 14.06 5.78 14.40
CA GLU A 13 13.72 6.66 15.52
C GLU A 13 12.47 6.19 16.26
N MET A 14 11.44 5.78 15.51
CA MET A 14 10.22 5.24 16.11
C MET A 14 10.49 3.95 16.90
N ILE A 15 11.35 3.08 16.37
CA ILE A 15 11.72 1.82 17.04
C ILE A 15 12.52 2.14 18.31
N LEU A 16 13.52 3.02 18.22
CA LEU A 16 14.31 3.47 19.37
C LEU A 16 13.42 3.99 20.50
N GLY A 17 12.48 4.86 20.21
CA GLY A 17 11.53 5.41 21.19
C GLY A 17 10.55 4.38 21.79
N ARG A 18 10.53 3.15 21.28
CA ARG A 18 9.65 2.05 21.75
C ARG A 18 10.40 0.91 22.42
N LEU A 19 11.73 0.88 22.41
CA LEU A 19 12.55 -0.22 22.95
C LEU A 19 12.36 -0.43 24.47
N ASP A 20 12.01 0.61 25.21
CA ASP A 20 11.77 0.52 26.66
C ASP A 20 10.39 -0.06 27.01
N ARG A 21 9.52 -0.22 26.03
CA ARG A 21 8.21 -0.86 26.22
C ARG A 21 8.37 -2.37 26.07
N ALA A 22 8.26 -3.12 27.16
CA ALA A 22 8.47 -4.56 27.19
C ALA A 22 7.61 -5.32 26.14
N GLU A 23 6.34 -4.91 25.96
CA GLU A 23 5.45 -5.49 24.95
C GLU A 23 5.99 -5.30 23.52
N LYS A 24 6.50 -4.10 23.20
CA LYS A 24 7.06 -3.80 21.86
C LYS A 24 8.37 -4.55 21.64
N LEU A 25 9.23 -4.57 22.62
CA LEU A 25 10.46 -5.34 22.55
C LEU A 25 10.18 -6.83 22.33
N SER A 26 9.21 -7.41 23.04
CA SER A 26 8.78 -8.79 22.83
C SER A 26 8.32 -9.05 21.38
N GLN A 27 7.51 -8.15 20.82
CA GLN A 27 7.08 -8.25 19.42
C GLN A 27 8.24 -8.21 18.42
N TYR A 28 9.23 -7.35 18.68
CA TYR A 28 10.40 -7.21 17.80
C TYR A 28 11.33 -8.43 17.91
N THR A 29 11.55 -8.94 19.09
CA THR A 29 12.38 -10.14 19.32
C THR A 29 11.75 -11.39 18.71
N GLU A 30 10.43 -11.56 18.85
CA GLU A 30 9.68 -12.64 18.22
C GLU A 30 9.80 -12.63 16.69
N ARG A 31 9.69 -11.45 16.06
CA ARG A 31 9.81 -11.30 14.61
C ARG A 31 11.22 -11.48 14.08
N SER A 32 12.22 -11.01 14.82
CA SER A 32 13.61 -11.04 14.39
C SER A 32 14.34 -12.33 14.74
N GLY A 33 13.81 -13.12 15.71
CA GLY A 33 14.49 -14.28 16.26
C GLY A 33 15.70 -13.93 17.14
N LEU A 34 15.91 -12.65 17.46
CA LEU A 34 16.97 -12.18 18.35
C LEU A 34 16.45 -12.10 19.79
N ASP A 35 17.35 -12.24 20.78
CA ASP A 35 17.04 -11.85 22.15
C ASP A 35 16.99 -10.33 22.33
N GLY A 36 16.51 -9.88 23.50
CA GLY A 36 16.29 -8.46 23.74
C GLY A 36 17.55 -7.60 23.66
N ASP A 37 18.67 -8.11 24.16
CA ASP A 37 19.95 -7.36 24.18
C ASP A 37 20.55 -7.31 22.79
N ALA A 38 20.52 -8.42 22.04
CA ALA A 38 20.99 -8.48 20.67
C ALA A 38 20.14 -7.57 19.76
N TYR A 39 18.82 -7.50 19.97
CA TYR A 39 17.94 -6.61 19.22
C TYR A 39 18.22 -5.14 19.51
N ARG A 40 18.38 -4.75 20.79
CA ARG A 40 18.78 -3.39 21.18
C ARG A 40 20.10 -2.99 20.55
N ALA A 41 21.14 -3.83 20.66
CA ALA A 41 22.43 -3.58 20.06
C ALA A 41 22.36 -3.44 18.52
N LEU A 42 21.49 -4.20 17.86
CA LEU A 42 21.24 -4.05 16.42
C LEU A 42 20.66 -2.68 16.10
N VAL A 43 19.61 -2.26 16.79
CA VAL A 43 18.93 -0.97 16.56
C VAL A 43 19.87 0.20 16.83
N GLU A 44 20.62 0.17 17.93
CA GLU A 44 21.62 1.20 18.29
C GLU A 44 22.71 1.31 17.20
N ARG A 45 23.19 0.18 16.71
CA ARG A 45 24.18 0.16 15.61
C ARG A 45 23.62 0.73 14.31
N VAL A 46 22.35 0.48 14.00
CA VAL A 46 21.70 1.07 12.83
C VAL A 46 21.52 2.57 13.03
N ALA A 47 21.03 2.99 14.19
CA ALA A 47 20.84 4.40 14.54
C ALA A 47 22.14 5.20 14.50
N ALA A 48 23.26 4.62 14.92
CA ALA A 48 24.58 5.25 14.86
C ALA A 48 25.02 5.59 13.41
N ARG A 49 24.34 5.06 12.40
CA ARG A 49 24.56 5.37 10.98
C ARG A 49 23.56 6.38 10.41
N GLY A 50 22.77 7.02 11.24
CA GLY A 50 21.73 7.97 10.81
C GLY A 50 22.26 9.09 9.91
N ASP A 51 23.47 9.56 10.13
CA ASP A 51 24.11 10.59 9.30
C ASP A 51 24.36 10.16 7.83
N GLU A 52 24.38 8.85 7.56
CA GLU A 52 24.51 8.31 6.20
C GLU A 52 23.20 8.35 5.42
N VAL A 53 22.05 8.40 6.11
CA VAL A 53 20.70 8.21 5.53
C VAL A 53 20.37 9.28 4.50
N PRO A 54 20.54 10.60 4.74
CA PRO A 54 20.20 11.61 3.74
C PRO A 54 20.93 11.41 2.41
N GLY A 55 22.24 11.19 2.46
CA GLY A 55 23.04 10.95 1.27
C GLY A 55 22.68 9.62 0.56
N CYS A 56 22.25 8.60 1.29
CA CYS A 56 21.77 7.35 0.70
C CYS A 56 20.44 7.55 -0.02
N ILE A 57 19.49 8.26 0.60
CA ILE A 57 18.17 8.58 0.03
C ILE A 57 18.36 9.37 -1.27
N GLU A 58 19.20 10.41 -1.30
CA GLU A 58 19.47 11.20 -2.50
C GLU A 58 20.05 10.34 -3.64
N ARG A 59 21.05 9.49 -3.35
CA ARG A 59 21.64 8.60 -4.37
C ARG A 59 20.65 7.58 -4.91
N LEU A 60 19.90 6.93 -4.02
CA LEU A 60 18.89 5.93 -4.42
C LEU A 60 17.73 6.57 -5.16
N GLY A 61 17.26 7.75 -4.72
CA GLY A 61 16.23 8.51 -5.42
C GLY A 61 16.63 8.84 -6.85
N ARG A 62 17.84 9.39 -7.03
CA ARG A 62 18.38 9.69 -8.35
C ARG A 62 18.50 8.45 -9.23
N ALA A 63 19.06 7.36 -8.69
CA ALA A 63 19.21 6.11 -9.43
C ALA A 63 17.86 5.51 -9.83
N ALA A 64 16.85 5.58 -8.97
CA ALA A 64 15.51 5.10 -9.28
C ALA A 64 14.84 5.93 -10.38
N VAL A 65 14.94 7.27 -10.31
CA VAL A 65 14.43 8.16 -11.36
C VAL A 65 15.12 7.90 -12.70
N GLU A 66 16.45 7.77 -12.71
CA GLU A 66 17.23 7.43 -13.91
C GLU A 66 16.85 6.07 -14.50
N ALA A 67 16.52 5.09 -13.64
CA ALA A 67 16.08 3.76 -14.05
C ALA A 67 14.59 3.68 -14.41
N GLY A 68 13.82 4.77 -14.27
CA GLY A 68 12.37 4.78 -14.48
C GLY A 68 11.61 3.92 -13.47
N VAL A 69 12.13 3.77 -12.24
CA VAL A 69 11.48 3.03 -11.15
C VAL A 69 10.61 4.00 -10.35
N PRO A 70 9.30 3.78 -10.22
CA PRO A 70 8.44 4.58 -9.37
C PRO A 70 8.92 4.59 -7.91
N LEU A 71 8.85 5.76 -7.28
CA LEU A 71 9.21 5.96 -5.88
C LEU A 71 7.98 6.32 -5.05
N ALA A 72 7.84 5.69 -3.89
CA ALA A 72 6.85 6.05 -2.88
C ALA A 72 7.54 6.58 -1.62
N SER A 73 6.97 7.62 -1.00
CA SER A 73 7.25 7.94 0.40
C SER A 73 6.41 7.04 1.31
N HIS A 74 6.69 7.02 2.59
CA HIS A 74 5.95 6.21 3.55
C HIS A 74 5.76 6.99 4.85
N ASP A 75 4.52 7.00 5.36
CA ASP A 75 4.18 7.65 6.63
C ASP A 75 4.48 9.17 6.65
N ASP A 76 4.25 9.88 5.56
CA ASP A 76 4.45 11.33 5.53
C ASP A 76 3.60 12.03 6.60
N GLU A 77 4.25 12.66 7.58
CA GLU A 77 3.58 13.28 8.72
C GLU A 77 3.07 14.69 8.45
N THR A 78 3.71 15.40 7.51
CA THR A 78 3.41 16.79 7.20
C THR A 78 3.46 17.08 5.71
N PRO A 79 2.75 18.13 5.23
CA PRO A 79 2.88 18.62 3.86
C PRO A 79 4.32 18.99 3.48
N ALA A 80 5.11 19.49 4.44
CA ALA A 80 6.52 19.80 4.20
C ALA A 80 7.34 18.55 3.92
N MET A 81 7.13 17.47 4.69
CA MET A 81 7.78 16.18 4.48
C MET A 81 7.38 15.59 3.11
N ARG A 82 6.09 15.66 2.72
CA ARG A 82 5.63 15.24 1.38
C ARG A 82 6.38 15.99 0.28
N ARG A 83 6.52 17.31 0.39
CA ARG A 83 7.28 18.11 -0.58
C ARG A 83 8.76 17.74 -0.63
N GLN A 84 9.38 17.42 0.50
CA GLN A 84 10.78 16.94 0.54
C GLN A 84 10.93 15.62 -0.22
N PHE A 85 10.07 14.63 0.02
CA PHE A 85 10.13 13.37 -0.71
C PHE A 85 9.84 13.54 -2.21
N ARG A 86 8.92 14.43 -2.58
CA ARG A 86 8.69 14.81 -3.98
C ARG A 86 9.97 15.34 -4.64
N ALA A 87 10.70 16.21 -3.96
CA ALA A 87 11.97 16.75 -4.46
C ALA A 87 13.05 15.68 -4.66
N LEU A 88 12.94 14.55 -3.96
CA LEU A 88 13.80 13.38 -4.10
C LEU A 88 13.30 12.39 -5.19
N GLY A 89 12.24 12.75 -5.93
CA GLY A 89 11.68 11.94 -6.99
C GLY A 89 10.54 11.01 -6.58
N SER A 90 10.09 11.06 -5.33
CA SER A 90 8.95 10.25 -4.88
C SER A 90 7.64 10.80 -5.43
N ALA A 91 7.03 10.06 -6.34
CA ALA A 91 5.79 10.43 -7.02
C ALA A 91 4.53 9.81 -6.39
N ILE A 92 4.67 8.96 -5.39
CA ILE A 92 3.57 8.26 -4.72
C ILE A 92 3.63 8.58 -3.24
N CYS A 93 2.50 8.93 -2.63
CA CYS A 93 2.33 9.20 -1.21
C CYS A 93 1.70 7.98 -0.53
N GLU A 94 2.50 7.14 0.14
CA GLU A 94 1.99 5.96 0.83
C GLU A 94 1.77 6.26 2.31
N PHE A 95 0.57 6.01 2.79
CA PHE A 95 0.13 6.15 4.17
C PHE A 95 0.37 7.53 4.80
N PRO A 96 -0.05 8.65 4.14
CA PRO A 96 0.02 9.95 4.79
C PRO A 96 -0.70 9.92 6.14
N CYS A 97 -0.06 10.50 7.16
CA CYS A 97 -0.54 10.40 8.53
C CYS A 97 -1.82 11.18 8.79
N ASN A 98 -2.15 12.17 7.97
CA ASN A 98 -3.30 13.06 8.13
C ASN A 98 -3.85 13.58 6.79
N ALA A 99 -5.06 14.15 6.84
CA ALA A 99 -5.75 14.65 5.66
C ALA A 99 -5.06 15.87 5.00
N GLU A 100 -4.32 16.67 5.76
CA GLU A 100 -3.59 17.83 5.23
C GLU A 100 -2.46 17.37 4.31
N THR A 101 -1.71 16.36 4.75
CA THR A 101 -0.63 15.75 3.96
C THR A 101 -1.17 15.03 2.72
N ALA A 102 -2.30 14.33 2.84
CA ALA A 102 -2.97 13.70 1.70
C ALA A 102 -3.43 14.76 0.67
N ARG A 103 -3.99 15.90 1.12
CA ARG A 103 -4.37 17.01 0.21
C ARG A 103 -3.17 17.63 -0.51
N GLU A 104 -2.01 17.73 0.16
CA GLU A 104 -0.77 18.20 -0.47
C GLU A 104 -0.35 17.29 -1.63
N ALA A 105 -0.46 15.95 -1.46
CA ALA A 105 -0.17 14.99 -2.51
C ALA A 105 -1.18 15.11 -3.68
N VAL A 106 -2.48 15.10 -3.36
CA VAL A 106 -3.56 15.24 -4.37
C VAL A 106 -3.45 16.54 -5.15
N ALA A 107 -3.13 17.66 -4.49
CA ALA A 107 -2.94 18.95 -5.15
C ALA A 107 -1.77 18.94 -6.16
N ALA A 108 -0.81 18.06 -5.97
CA ALA A 108 0.31 17.83 -6.88
C ALA A 108 0.04 16.70 -7.89
N SER A 109 -1.18 16.15 -7.94
CA SER A 109 -1.56 15.00 -8.78
C SER A 109 -0.73 13.74 -8.49
N GLU A 110 -0.32 13.55 -7.24
CA GLU A 110 0.39 12.37 -6.78
C GLU A 110 -0.59 11.36 -6.20
N PRO A 111 -0.53 10.08 -6.62
CA PRO A 111 -1.37 9.03 -6.06
C PRO A 111 -1.18 8.88 -4.56
N VAL A 112 -2.29 8.81 -3.83
CA VAL A 112 -2.32 8.53 -2.40
C VAL A 112 -2.71 7.07 -2.17
N VAL A 113 -1.86 6.34 -1.45
CA VAL A 113 -2.07 4.94 -1.08
C VAL A 113 -2.51 4.85 0.38
N LEU A 114 -3.60 4.14 0.65
CA LEU A 114 -4.06 3.83 2.00
C LEU A 114 -4.21 2.32 2.20
N GLY A 115 -4.31 1.88 3.45
CA GLY A 115 -4.45 0.46 3.77
C GLY A 115 -5.89 -0.03 3.65
N ALA A 116 -6.15 -1.06 2.85
CA ALA A 116 -7.44 -1.73 2.79
C ALA A 116 -7.91 -2.28 4.16
N PRO A 117 -7.03 -2.80 5.04
CA PRO A 117 -7.43 -3.18 6.41
C PRO A 117 -7.98 -2.02 7.24
N ASN A 118 -7.59 -0.78 6.95
CA ASN A 118 -8.14 0.40 7.63
C ASN A 118 -9.63 0.61 7.26
N VAL A 119 -10.00 0.40 5.99
CA VAL A 119 -11.41 0.40 5.55
C VAL A 119 -12.20 -0.67 6.32
N LEU A 120 -11.72 -1.91 6.35
CA LEU A 120 -12.44 -3.03 6.98
C LEU A 120 -12.68 -2.85 8.48
N ARG A 121 -11.77 -2.17 9.18
CA ARG A 121 -11.91 -1.87 10.61
C ARG A 121 -12.78 -0.66 10.89
N GLY A 122 -13.10 0.15 9.89
CA GLY A 122 -13.85 1.38 10.03
C GLY A 122 -13.13 2.49 10.80
N ARG A 123 -11.84 2.30 11.09
CA ARG A 123 -10.99 3.28 11.80
C ARG A 123 -9.50 3.04 11.56
N SER A 124 -8.71 4.09 11.68
CA SER A 124 -7.25 3.97 11.71
C SER A 124 -6.77 3.22 12.97
N HIS A 125 -5.71 2.43 12.82
CA HIS A 125 -5.11 1.69 13.93
C HIS A 125 -4.48 2.62 14.99
N ASP A 126 -3.90 3.74 14.55
CA ASP A 126 -3.06 4.62 15.39
C ASP A 126 -3.62 6.06 15.50
N GLY A 127 -4.94 6.27 15.26
CA GLY A 127 -5.53 7.61 15.23
C GLY A 127 -5.10 8.44 14.00
N ARG A 128 -4.46 7.82 13.02
CA ARG A 128 -4.08 8.41 11.74
C ARG A 128 -5.29 8.55 10.82
N LEU A 129 -5.07 8.96 9.58
CA LEU A 129 -6.10 9.18 8.58
C LEU A 129 -7.04 7.96 8.41
N ASN A 130 -8.34 8.20 8.54
CA ASN A 130 -9.36 7.18 8.27
C ASN A 130 -9.48 6.98 6.75
N ALA A 131 -9.28 5.74 6.29
CA ALA A 131 -9.27 5.46 4.86
C ALA A 131 -10.64 5.66 4.20
N ALA A 132 -11.74 5.25 4.83
CA ALA A 132 -13.08 5.44 4.28
C ALA A 132 -13.45 6.93 4.14
N GLU A 133 -13.14 7.74 5.15
CA GLU A 133 -13.34 9.20 5.11
C GLU A 133 -12.47 9.86 4.04
N ALA A 134 -11.21 9.44 3.92
CA ALA A 134 -10.30 9.94 2.90
C ALA A 134 -10.78 9.60 1.47
N ILE A 135 -11.25 8.38 1.25
CA ILE A 135 -11.83 7.95 -0.03
C ILE A 135 -13.09 8.76 -0.36
N ALA A 136 -13.98 8.96 0.59
CA ALA A 136 -15.18 9.79 0.42
C ALA A 136 -14.81 11.24 0.04
N ALA A 137 -13.74 11.77 0.64
CA ALA A 137 -13.22 13.10 0.37
C ALA A 137 -12.36 13.21 -0.91
N GLY A 138 -12.14 12.12 -1.65
CA GLY A 138 -11.30 12.12 -2.86
C GLY A 138 -9.80 12.21 -2.58
N LEU A 139 -9.36 11.76 -1.42
CA LEU A 139 -7.96 11.81 -0.95
C LEU A 139 -7.28 10.44 -0.98
N CYS A 140 -7.75 9.52 -1.83
CA CYS A 140 -7.15 8.20 -1.97
C CYS A 140 -7.37 7.65 -3.37
N ASP A 141 -6.31 7.14 -3.97
CA ASP A 141 -6.29 6.58 -5.34
C ASP A 141 -6.01 5.09 -5.34
N VAL A 142 -5.39 4.57 -4.27
CA VAL A 142 -4.93 3.17 -4.18
C VAL A 142 -5.21 2.62 -2.78
N LEU A 143 -5.71 1.38 -2.74
CA LEU A 143 -5.78 0.58 -1.53
C LEU A 143 -4.76 -0.57 -1.58
N ALA A 144 -3.82 -0.57 -0.65
CA ALA A 144 -2.87 -1.66 -0.45
C ALA A 144 -3.42 -2.71 0.52
N SER A 145 -3.17 -3.99 0.25
CA SER A 145 -3.59 -5.08 1.15
C SER A 145 -2.82 -5.11 2.48
N ASP A 146 -1.63 -4.51 2.50
CA ASP A 146 -0.73 -4.50 3.65
C ASP A 146 -0.49 -5.94 4.19
N TYR A 147 -0.68 -6.17 5.47
CA TYR A 147 -0.48 -7.48 6.12
C TYR A 147 -1.66 -8.46 5.95
N TYR A 148 -2.78 -8.06 5.31
CA TYR A 148 -3.98 -8.89 5.14
C TYR A 148 -4.43 -8.94 3.69
N TYR A 149 -3.91 -9.88 2.91
CA TYR A 149 -4.13 -9.99 1.48
C TYR A 149 -5.60 -9.99 1.02
N PRO A 150 -6.57 -10.62 1.72
CA PRO A 150 -7.97 -10.55 1.31
C PRO A 150 -8.59 -9.16 1.43
N ALA A 151 -7.97 -8.25 2.18
CA ALA A 151 -8.52 -6.93 2.49
C ALA A 151 -8.89 -6.13 1.25
N ALA A 152 -8.11 -6.19 0.17
CA ALA A 152 -8.35 -5.40 -1.03
C ALA A 152 -9.73 -5.67 -1.65
N VAL A 153 -10.09 -6.94 -1.86
CA VAL A 153 -11.40 -7.32 -2.40
C VAL A 153 -12.51 -6.94 -1.43
N HIS A 154 -12.35 -7.30 -0.16
CA HIS A 154 -13.39 -7.02 0.85
C HIS A 154 -13.62 -5.51 1.03
N ALA A 155 -12.57 -4.69 1.03
CA ALA A 155 -12.68 -3.25 1.16
C ALA A 155 -13.45 -2.61 0.00
N ALA A 156 -13.21 -3.04 -1.24
CA ALA A 156 -13.94 -2.53 -2.40
C ALA A 156 -15.45 -2.82 -2.30
N PHE A 157 -15.84 -4.02 -1.88
CA PHE A 157 -17.24 -4.35 -1.67
C PHE A 157 -17.86 -3.63 -0.46
N GLN A 158 -17.11 -3.46 0.64
CA GLN A 158 -17.58 -2.72 1.80
C GLN A 158 -17.82 -1.24 1.46
N LEU A 159 -16.89 -0.59 0.77
CA LEU A 159 -17.05 0.79 0.31
C LEU A 159 -18.29 0.96 -0.58
N ALA A 160 -18.55 0.00 -1.47
CA ALA A 160 -19.75 0.01 -2.30
C ALA A 160 -21.03 -0.15 -1.47
N ALA A 161 -21.02 -1.00 -0.45
CA ALA A 161 -22.16 -1.16 0.47
C ALA A 161 -22.39 0.11 1.32
N GLU A 162 -21.34 0.89 1.58
CA GLU A 162 -21.39 2.19 2.27
C GLU A 162 -21.74 3.38 1.35
N GLY A 163 -22.04 3.11 0.06
CA GLY A 163 -22.55 4.11 -0.89
C GLY A 163 -21.52 4.73 -1.83
N ILE A 164 -20.29 4.26 -1.83
CA ILE A 164 -19.32 4.61 -2.86
C ILE A 164 -19.69 3.85 -4.16
N ASP A 165 -19.65 4.52 -5.30
CA ASP A 165 -19.85 3.85 -6.60
C ASP A 165 -18.91 2.64 -6.74
N PHE A 166 -19.45 1.48 -7.15
CA PHE A 166 -18.68 0.24 -7.20
C PHE A 166 -17.48 0.32 -8.14
N ALA A 167 -17.63 0.97 -9.31
CA ALA A 167 -16.53 1.10 -10.26
C ALA A 167 -15.39 1.95 -9.65
N ARG A 168 -15.74 3.03 -8.91
CA ARG A 168 -14.77 3.82 -8.15
C ARG A 168 -14.12 3.02 -7.03
N ALA A 169 -14.89 2.27 -6.24
CA ALA A 169 -14.36 1.44 -5.16
C ALA A 169 -13.41 0.35 -5.71
N TRP A 170 -13.79 -0.27 -6.84
CA TRP A 170 -12.96 -1.29 -7.49
C TRP A 170 -11.70 -0.68 -8.13
N ALA A 171 -11.77 0.53 -8.65
CA ALA A 171 -10.60 1.22 -9.21
C ALA A 171 -9.47 1.37 -8.19
N LEU A 172 -9.78 1.56 -6.90
CA LEU A 172 -8.78 1.66 -5.83
C LEU A 172 -7.90 0.42 -5.66
N VAL A 173 -8.36 -0.74 -6.15
CA VAL A 173 -7.64 -2.03 -6.03
C VAL A 173 -7.27 -2.63 -7.41
N SER A 174 -7.56 -1.91 -8.50
CA SER A 174 -7.31 -2.39 -9.87
C SER A 174 -6.59 -1.35 -10.73
N SER A 175 -7.31 -0.39 -11.30
CA SER A 175 -6.72 0.61 -12.18
C SER A 175 -5.86 1.62 -11.42
N GLY A 176 -6.25 2.03 -10.23
CA GLY A 176 -5.47 2.96 -9.40
C GLY A 176 -4.05 2.47 -9.13
N PRO A 177 -3.84 1.27 -8.57
CA PRO A 177 -2.49 0.74 -8.39
C PRO A 177 -1.73 0.53 -9.70
N ALA A 178 -2.40 0.13 -10.80
CA ALA A 178 -1.75 -0.01 -12.10
C ALA A 178 -1.24 1.34 -12.62
N ASP A 179 -2.08 2.37 -12.56
CA ASP A 179 -1.73 3.73 -12.99
C ASP A 179 -0.60 4.31 -12.13
N ALA A 180 -0.67 4.13 -10.80
CA ALA A 180 0.32 4.68 -9.87
C ALA A 180 1.74 4.17 -10.14
N VAL A 181 1.89 2.95 -10.65
CA VAL A 181 3.20 2.36 -10.97
C VAL A 181 3.45 2.25 -12.48
N GLY A 182 2.62 2.88 -13.31
CA GLY A 182 2.81 2.95 -14.76
C GLY A 182 2.56 1.65 -15.52
N LEU A 183 1.75 0.73 -14.99
CA LEU A 183 1.36 -0.50 -15.67
C LEU A 183 0.18 -0.23 -16.62
N THR A 184 0.51 0.08 -17.86
CA THR A 184 -0.48 0.51 -18.88
C THR A 184 -1.24 -0.64 -19.54
N ASP A 185 -0.81 -1.88 -19.33
CA ASP A 185 -1.37 -3.07 -19.99
C ASP A 185 -2.46 -3.79 -19.17
N ARG A 186 -2.73 -3.37 -17.94
CA ARG A 186 -3.64 -4.06 -17.01
C ARG A 186 -4.43 -3.08 -16.12
N GLY A 187 -5.21 -3.62 -15.16
CA GLY A 187 -6.02 -2.85 -14.23
C GLY A 187 -7.41 -2.49 -14.75
N ARG A 188 -7.69 -2.73 -16.02
CA ARG A 188 -8.99 -2.47 -16.70
C ARG A 188 -9.37 -3.60 -17.61
N ILE A 189 -10.69 -3.82 -17.76
CA ILE A 189 -11.25 -4.77 -18.73
C ILE A 189 -11.52 -4.00 -20.02
N GLU A 190 -10.55 -4.00 -20.92
CA GLU A 190 -10.59 -3.31 -22.20
C GLU A 190 -9.93 -4.18 -23.29
N PRO A 191 -10.42 -4.12 -24.56
CA PRO A 191 -9.78 -4.80 -25.67
C PRO A 191 -8.28 -4.42 -25.79
N GLY A 192 -7.42 -5.42 -25.99
CA GLY A 192 -5.98 -5.22 -26.10
C GLY A 192 -5.21 -5.13 -24.78
N ARG A 193 -5.92 -5.14 -23.63
CA ARG A 193 -5.30 -5.22 -22.32
C ARG A 193 -5.01 -6.68 -21.93
N ARG A 194 -4.05 -6.84 -21.04
CA ARG A 194 -3.75 -8.12 -20.44
C ARG A 194 -4.92 -8.60 -19.57
N ALA A 195 -5.38 -9.81 -19.79
CA ALA A 195 -6.51 -10.39 -19.08
C ALA A 195 -6.09 -10.92 -17.69
N ASP A 196 -5.79 -10.02 -16.76
CA ASP A 196 -5.65 -10.31 -15.33
C ASP A 196 -7.01 -10.03 -14.69
N LEU A 197 -7.79 -11.08 -14.44
CA LEU A 197 -9.20 -10.97 -14.08
C LEU A 197 -9.52 -11.76 -12.82
N LEU A 198 -10.50 -11.26 -12.05
CA LEU A 198 -11.11 -11.99 -10.94
C LEU A 198 -12.57 -12.28 -11.26
N VAL A 199 -13.00 -13.50 -10.94
CA VAL A 199 -14.43 -13.87 -10.83
C VAL A 199 -14.77 -13.90 -9.35
N VAL A 200 -15.70 -13.07 -8.91
CA VAL A 200 -16.05 -12.92 -7.50
C VAL A 200 -17.52 -13.24 -7.29
N ASP A 201 -17.83 -14.07 -6.31
CA ASP A 201 -19.17 -14.23 -5.76
C ASP A 201 -19.39 -13.16 -4.68
N PRO A 202 -20.21 -12.15 -4.92
CA PRO A 202 -20.44 -11.05 -3.98
C PRO A 202 -21.33 -11.42 -2.80
N GLN A 203 -22.09 -12.54 -2.91
CA GLN A 203 -23.15 -12.91 -1.98
C GLN A 203 -22.82 -14.12 -1.10
N SER A 204 -21.56 -14.54 -1.05
CA SER A 204 -21.19 -15.65 -0.17
C SER A 204 -21.45 -15.30 1.30
N ALA A 205 -21.84 -16.27 2.11
CA ALA A 205 -22.19 -16.09 3.52
C ALA A 205 -21.06 -15.48 4.37
N ALA A 206 -19.80 -15.57 3.90
CA ALA A 206 -18.62 -15.03 4.55
C ALA A 206 -18.13 -13.71 3.92
N GLY A 207 -18.97 -13.04 3.13
CA GLY A 207 -18.61 -11.86 2.33
C GLY A 207 -18.10 -12.22 0.93
N PRO A 208 -17.63 -11.24 0.14
CA PRO A 208 -17.20 -11.45 -1.24
C PRO A 208 -16.08 -12.51 -1.32
N ARG A 209 -16.25 -13.45 -2.24
CA ARG A 209 -15.37 -14.61 -2.39
C ARG A 209 -14.83 -14.71 -3.82
N VAL A 210 -13.49 -14.82 -3.95
CA VAL A 210 -12.86 -15.10 -5.24
C VAL A 210 -13.19 -16.55 -5.64
N MET A 211 -13.82 -16.71 -6.80
CA MET A 211 -14.20 -17.99 -7.39
C MET A 211 -13.24 -18.38 -8.52
N GLY A 212 -12.65 -17.43 -9.20
CA GLY A 212 -11.65 -17.65 -10.25
C GLY A 212 -10.66 -16.50 -10.35
N THR A 213 -9.43 -16.85 -10.76
CA THR A 213 -8.38 -15.89 -11.07
C THR A 213 -7.75 -16.24 -12.40
N LEU A 214 -7.73 -15.27 -13.31
CA LEU A 214 -7.01 -15.38 -14.57
C LEU A 214 -5.78 -14.47 -14.53
N ILE A 215 -4.66 -14.96 -15.04
CA ILE A 215 -3.43 -14.19 -15.25
C ILE A 215 -3.06 -14.31 -16.73
N ALA A 216 -2.98 -13.19 -17.43
CA ALA A 216 -2.71 -13.15 -18.87
C ALA A 216 -3.69 -14.04 -19.70
N GLY A 217 -4.93 -14.18 -19.24
CA GLY A 217 -5.97 -14.99 -19.87
C GLY A 217 -5.97 -16.47 -19.44
N GLU A 218 -4.98 -16.92 -18.68
CA GLU A 218 -4.92 -18.30 -18.19
C GLU A 218 -5.55 -18.42 -16.80
N MET A 219 -6.41 -19.43 -16.61
CA MET A 219 -7.02 -19.71 -15.31
C MET A 219 -5.98 -20.32 -14.35
N VAL A 220 -5.55 -19.55 -13.36
CA VAL A 220 -4.55 -19.99 -12.36
C VAL A 220 -5.18 -20.44 -11.04
N TYR A 221 -6.43 -20.07 -10.81
CA TYR A 221 -7.21 -20.51 -9.65
C TYR A 221 -8.68 -20.62 -10.03
N SER A 222 -9.33 -21.70 -9.60
CA SER A 222 -10.78 -21.86 -9.71
C SER A 222 -11.34 -22.61 -8.51
N ARG A 223 -12.57 -22.28 -8.14
CA ARG A 223 -13.32 -22.90 -7.05
C ARG A 223 -14.70 -23.30 -7.51
N GLY A 224 -15.13 -24.54 -7.20
CA GLY A 224 -16.46 -25.04 -7.53
C GLY A 224 -16.67 -25.28 -9.02
N THR A 225 -17.90 -25.05 -9.52
CA THR A 225 -18.32 -25.38 -10.89
C THR A 225 -17.73 -24.48 -11.98
N LEU A 226 -16.96 -23.44 -11.64
CA LEU A 226 -16.30 -22.58 -12.64
C LEU A 226 -15.27 -23.34 -13.49
N SER A 227 -14.77 -24.49 -13.02
CA SER A 227 -13.78 -25.29 -13.74
C SER A 227 -14.29 -25.95 -15.03
N ALA A 228 -15.61 -26.00 -15.25
CA ALA A 228 -16.20 -26.77 -16.37
C ALA A 228 -16.85 -25.90 -17.47
N SER A 229 -17.02 -24.58 -17.26
CA SER A 229 -17.84 -23.74 -18.14
C SER A 229 -17.09 -22.62 -18.86
N LEU A 230 -15.80 -22.41 -18.57
CA LEU A 230 -14.99 -21.32 -19.14
C LEU A 230 -13.79 -21.83 -19.98
N LEU A 231 -13.70 -23.13 -20.20
CA LEU A 231 -12.80 -23.79 -21.16
C LEU A 231 -13.60 -24.26 -22.37
#